data_59fe78b1b0603d22cc10ffc01ef47d5e
#
_entry.id   59fe78b1b0603d22cc10ffc01ef47d5e
#
_cell.length_a   1.000
_cell.length_b   1.000
_cell.length_c   1.000
_cell.angle_alpha   90.00
_cell.angle_beta   90.00
_cell.angle_gamma   90.00
#
_symmetry.space_group_name_H-M   'P 1'
#
loop_
_entity.id
_entity.type
_entity.pdbx_description
1 polymer ?
#
loop_
_entity_poly.entity_id
_entity_poly.type
_entity_poly.pdbx_seq_one_letter_code
_entity_poly.pdbx_strand_id
1 'polypeptide(L)'
;MLLLFDHSTPAPLSSYLVGHIVIEARTRGWDRLSNGDLLVEAERAGFEVLVTADKNMRYQPNLKGRKIAIVVLGTPRWPALQMHVDLVAAAVNAAAPGSYTEVEIPKR
;
A
#
# COMPACT_ATOMS: atom_id res chain seq x y z
N MET A 1 4.25 2.21 -11.95
CA MET A 1 3.51 3.21 -11.14
C MET A 1 4.35 3.62 -9.94
N LEU A 2 4.04 4.77 -9.39
CA LEU A 2 4.71 5.27 -8.19
C LEU A 2 3.94 4.80 -6.95
N LEU A 3 4.57 3.96 -6.15
CA LEU A 3 3.96 3.30 -5.00
C LEU A 3 4.54 3.85 -3.70
N LEU A 4 3.69 4.05 -2.71
CA LEU A 4 4.11 4.43 -1.37
C LEU A 4 3.87 3.25 -0.43
N PHE A 5 4.92 2.83 0.29
CA PHE A 5 4.82 1.86 1.38
C PHE A 5 4.72 2.61 2.70
N ASP A 6 3.70 2.33 3.49
CA ASP A 6 3.65 2.87 4.84
C ASP A 6 4.57 2.06 5.78
N HIS A 7 4.63 2.47 7.05
CA HIS A 7 5.54 1.84 8.02
C HIS A 7 5.18 0.37 8.32
N SER A 8 3.96 -0.07 8.03
CA SER A 8 3.54 -1.43 8.28
C SER A 8 3.89 -2.39 7.14
N THR A 9 4.30 -1.86 5.98
CA THR A 9 4.58 -2.67 4.80
C THR A 9 6.04 -3.10 4.81
N PRO A 10 6.32 -4.42 4.72
CA PRO A 10 7.71 -4.90 4.74
C PRO A 10 8.51 -4.41 3.53
N ALA A 11 9.66 -3.80 3.81
CA ALA A 11 10.53 -3.27 2.76
C ALA A 11 10.95 -4.31 1.70
N PRO A 12 11.25 -5.57 2.05
CA PRO A 12 11.64 -6.57 1.04
C PRO A 12 10.61 -6.79 -0.07
N LEU A 13 9.34 -6.48 0.19
CA LEU A 13 8.30 -6.64 -0.82
C LEU A 13 8.60 -5.81 -2.06
N SER A 14 9.30 -4.69 -1.93
CA SER A 14 9.56 -3.79 -3.05
C SER A 14 10.29 -4.47 -4.21
N SER A 15 11.17 -5.42 -3.93
CA SER A 15 11.94 -6.10 -4.98
C SER A 15 11.08 -7.04 -5.83
N TYR A 16 9.87 -7.36 -5.38
CA TYR A 16 8.94 -8.22 -6.12
C TYR A 16 7.92 -7.44 -6.92
N LEU A 17 7.93 -6.11 -6.81
CA LEU A 17 7.00 -5.25 -7.54
C LEU A 17 7.71 -4.65 -8.75
N VAL A 18 8.07 -5.52 -9.69
CA VAL A 18 8.87 -5.18 -10.87
C VAL A 18 8.11 -4.19 -11.74
N GLY A 19 8.82 -3.19 -12.24
CA GLY A 19 8.25 -2.17 -13.11
C GLY A 19 7.63 -0.99 -12.36
N HIS A 20 7.69 -1.01 -11.03
CA HIS A 20 7.16 0.08 -10.21
C HIS A 20 8.29 0.76 -9.43
N ILE A 21 8.06 2.04 -9.11
CA ILE A 21 8.97 2.79 -8.24
C ILE A 21 8.34 2.79 -6.85
N VAL A 22 9.06 2.27 -5.87
CA VAL A 22 8.57 2.15 -4.50
C VAL A 22 9.35 3.11 -3.60
N ILE A 23 8.60 3.94 -2.87
CA ILE A 23 9.15 4.87 -1.89
C ILE A 23 8.55 4.50 -0.54
N GLU A 24 9.37 4.46 0.51
CA GLU A 24 8.88 4.21 1.86
C GLU A 24 8.51 5.54 2.53
N ALA A 25 7.38 5.55 3.24
CA ALA A 25 6.89 6.75 3.90
C ALA A 25 7.92 7.34 4.87
N ARG A 26 8.67 6.48 5.56
CA ARG A 26 9.68 6.96 6.53
C ARG A 26 10.79 7.78 5.85
N THR A 27 11.12 7.49 4.60
CA THR A 27 12.15 8.26 3.90
C THR A 27 11.69 9.67 3.57
N ARG A 28 10.38 9.91 3.63
CA ARG A 28 9.77 11.21 3.46
C ARG A 28 9.46 11.89 4.80
N GLY A 29 9.75 11.23 5.93
CA GLY A 29 9.38 11.75 7.24
C GLY A 29 7.90 11.58 7.54
N TRP A 30 7.20 10.68 6.85
CA TRP A 30 5.76 10.49 6.97
C TRP A 30 5.36 9.29 7.82
N ASP A 31 6.33 8.63 8.46
CA ASP A 31 6.08 7.40 9.20
C ASP A 31 5.22 7.59 10.46
N ARG A 32 5.06 8.83 10.92
CA ARG A 32 4.22 9.15 12.08
C ARG A 32 2.89 9.79 11.71
N LEU A 33 2.61 9.96 10.44
CA LEU A 33 1.34 10.52 10.02
C LEU A 33 0.20 9.53 10.27
N SER A 34 -0.96 10.06 10.63
CA SER A 34 -2.17 9.25 10.69
C SER A 34 -2.50 8.76 9.28
N ASN A 35 -3.36 7.72 9.19
CA ASN A 35 -3.76 7.20 7.89
C ASN A 35 -4.38 8.27 7.00
N GLY A 36 -5.23 9.12 7.57
CA GLY A 36 -5.85 10.21 6.81
C GLY A 36 -4.85 11.21 6.29
N ASP A 37 -3.91 11.64 7.15
CA ASP A 37 -2.89 12.60 6.76
C ASP A 37 -1.93 11.99 5.74
N LEU A 38 -1.60 10.71 5.89
CA LEU A 38 -0.75 10.02 4.94
C LEU A 38 -1.37 10.00 3.55
N LEU A 39 -2.67 9.72 3.47
CA LEU A 39 -3.39 9.71 2.19
C LEU A 39 -3.34 11.09 1.52
N VAL A 40 -3.52 12.15 2.29
CA VAL A 40 -3.48 13.52 1.77
C VAL A 40 -2.09 13.83 1.20
N GLU A 41 -1.04 13.53 1.96
CA GLU A 41 0.31 13.82 1.53
C GLU A 41 0.73 12.95 0.34
N ALA A 42 0.35 11.68 0.35
CA ALA A 42 0.67 10.77 -0.75
C ALA A 42 0.02 11.24 -2.05
N GLU A 43 -1.25 11.62 -1.98
CA GLU A 43 -1.98 12.10 -3.15
C GLU A 43 -1.39 13.39 -3.68
N ARG A 44 -1.05 14.31 -2.76
CA ARG A 44 -0.44 15.59 -3.13
C ARG A 44 0.91 15.42 -3.80
N ALA A 45 1.67 14.42 -3.37
CA ALA A 45 3.00 14.14 -3.92
C ALA A 45 2.96 13.33 -5.21
N GLY A 46 1.78 12.92 -5.67
CA GLY A 46 1.64 12.21 -6.95
C GLY A 46 1.77 10.70 -6.86
N PHE A 47 1.72 10.11 -5.66
CA PHE A 47 1.71 8.67 -5.53
C PHE A 47 0.42 8.09 -6.12
N GLU A 48 0.56 6.98 -6.85
CA GLU A 48 -0.56 6.36 -7.52
C GLU A 48 -1.21 5.28 -6.67
N VAL A 49 -0.41 4.59 -5.83
CA VAL A 49 -0.89 3.51 -4.98
C VAL A 49 -0.25 3.61 -3.61
N LEU A 50 -1.07 3.48 -2.56
CA LEU A 50 -0.60 3.29 -1.19
C LEU A 50 -0.73 1.82 -0.85
N VAL A 51 0.38 1.19 -0.44
CA VAL A 51 0.40 -0.19 0.03
C VAL A 51 0.59 -0.17 1.53
N THR A 52 -0.34 -0.75 2.26
CA THR A 52 -0.35 -0.77 3.71
C THR A 52 -0.82 -2.11 4.23
N ALA A 53 -0.41 -2.49 5.44
CA ALA A 53 -0.97 -3.65 6.13
C ALA A 53 -1.88 -3.25 7.29
N ASP A 54 -2.17 -1.95 7.42
CA ASP A 54 -3.07 -1.45 8.46
C ASP A 54 -4.51 -1.57 7.98
N LYS A 55 -5.25 -2.54 8.53
CA LYS A 55 -6.63 -2.78 8.14
C LYS A 55 -7.58 -1.66 8.57
N ASN A 56 -7.15 -0.79 9.47
CA ASN A 56 -7.94 0.37 9.85
C ASN A 56 -8.09 1.38 8.71
N MET A 57 -7.30 1.23 7.66
CA MET A 57 -7.42 2.06 6.47
C MET A 57 -8.84 2.01 5.90
N ARG A 58 -9.53 0.87 6.03
CA ARG A 58 -10.91 0.71 5.54
C ARG A 58 -11.89 1.65 6.20
N TYR A 59 -11.57 2.14 7.40
CA TYR A 59 -12.47 3.01 8.16
C TYR A 59 -12.18 4.50 7.97
N GLN A 60 -11.24 4.83 7.09
CA GLN A 60 -10.93 6.24 6.84
C GLN A 60 -12.12 6.90 6.14
N PRO A 61 -12.59 8.06 6.65
CA PRO A 61 -13.57 8.83 5.91
C PRO A 61 -12.94 9.37 4.63
N ASN A 62 -13.75 9.65 3.65
CA ASN A 62 -13.31 10.28 2.40
C ASN A 62 -12.42 9.40 1.52
N LEU A 63 -12.54 8.07 1.62
CA LEU A 63 -11.89 7.20 0.64
C LEU A 63 -12.48 7.39 -0.76
N LYS A 64 -13.78 7.65 -0.82
CA LYS A 64 -14.44 7.91 -2.09
C LYS A 64 -13.97 9.23 -2.68
N GLY A 65 -13.75 9.25 -3.97
CA GLY A 65 -13.34 10.46 -4.66
C GLY A 65 -11.84 10.72 -4.64
N ARG A 66 -11.07 9.90 -3.96
CA ARG A 66 -9.62 10.02 -4.03
C ARG A 66 -9.10 9.43 -5.33
N LYS A 67 -8.02 9.98 -5.84
CA LYS A 67 -7.37 9.46 -7.04
C LYS A 67 -6.40 8.34 -6.73
N ILE A 68 -5.81 8.34 -5.53
CA ILE A 68 -4.86 7.32 -5.13
C ILE A 68 -5.58 5.98 -4.94
N ALA A 69 -4.97 4.91 -5.41
CA ALA A 69 -5.45 3.56 -5.14
C ALA A 69 -4.87 3.07 -3.81
N ILE A 70 -5.61 2.22 -3.11
CA ILE A 70 -5.17 1.66 -1.83
C ILE A 70 -5.17 0.15 -1.94
N VAL A 71 -4.04 -0.46 -1.58
CA VAL A 71 -3.89 -1.92 -1.50
C VAL A 71 -3.56 -2.26 -0.05
N VAL A 72 -4.45 -3.00 0.61
CA VAL A 72 -4.28 -3.38 2.01
C VAL A 72 -3.88 -4.85 2.07
N LEU A 73 -2.71 -5.11 2.65
CA LEU A 73 -2.18 -6.47 2.79
C LEU A 73 -2.82 -7.15 4.00
N GLY A 74 -3.11 -8.43 3.88
CA GLY A 74 -3.75 -9.20 4.94
C GLY A 74 -2.88 -9.41 6.17
N THR A 75 -1.57 -9.21 6.05
CA THR A 75 -0.62 -9.34 7.16
C THR A 75 0.58 -8.44 6.91
N PRO A 76 1.21 -7.88 7.96
CA PRO A 76 2.49 -7.17 7.84
C PRO A 76 3.70 -8.10 7.92
N ARG A 77 3.49 -9.40 8.11
CA ARG A 77 4.57 -10.35 8.39
C ARG A 77 5.21 -10.82 7.10
N TRP A 78 6.49 -10.48 6.93
CA TRP A 78 7.22 -10.80 5.71
C TRP A 78 7.29 -12.30 5.40
N PRO A 79 7.55 -13.20 6.37
CA PRO A 79 7.57 -14.63 6.04
C PRO A 79 6.27 -15.14 5.43
N ALA A 80 5.13 -14.60 5.85
CA ALA A 80 3.84 -14.98 5.28
C ALA A 80 3.63 -14.33 3.91
N LEU A 81 3.97 -13.05 3.77
CA LEU A 81 3.84 -12.32 2.50
C LEU A 81 4.75 -12.89 1.42
N GLN A 82 5.97 -13.30 1.81
CA GLN A 82 6.96 -13.79 0.86
C GLN A 82 6.45 -14.96 0.04
N MET A 83 5.60 -15.78 0.63
CA MET A 83 5.04 -16.95 -0.04
C MET A 83 3.92 -16.57 -1.03
N HIS A 84 3.44 -15.34 -0.99
CA HIS A 84 2.28 -14.91 -1.77
C HIS A 84 2.50 -13.54 -2.44
N VAL A 85 3.76 -13.25 -2.79
CA VAL A 85 4.09 -11.97 -3.44
C VAL A 85 3.39 -11.80 -4.78
N ASP A 86 3.06 -12.91 -5.45
CA ASP A 86 2.32 -12.89 -6.71
C ASP A 86 0.92 -12.30 -6.53
N LEU A 87 0.27 -12.58 -5.41
CA LEU A 87 -1.06 -12.02 -5.11
C LEU A 87 -0.97 -10.51 -4.93
N VAL A 88 0.08 -10.06 -4.23
CA VAL A 88 0.29 -8.63 -4.02
C VAL A 88 0.60 -7.93 -5.33
N ALA A 89 1.49 -8.50 -6.13
CA ALA A 89 1.86 -7.92 -7.41
C ALA A 89 0.64 -7.81 -8.34
N ALA A 90 -0.21 -8.85 -8.36
CA ALA A 90 -1.43 -8.83 -9.16
C ALA A 90 -2.37 -7.71 -8.73
N ALA A 91 -2.54 -7.51 -7.42
CA ALA A 91 -3.41 -6.46 -6.89
C ALA A 91 -2.87 -5.07 -7.24
N VAL A 92 -1.55 -4.88 -7.11
CA VAL A 92 -0.92 -3.60 -7.45
C VAL A 92 -1.06 -3.32 -8.95
N ASN A 93 -0.80 -4.32 -9.79
CA ASN A 93 -0.87 -4.15 -11.24
C ASN A 93 -2.31 -3.89 -11.72
N ALA A 94 -3.30 -4.37 -10.98
CA ALA A 94 -4.70 -4.16 -11.32
C ALA A 94 -5.28 -2.88 -10.70
N ALA A 95 -4.53 -2.19 -9.86
CA ALA A 95 -5.03 -1.00 -9.17
C ALA A 95 -5.37 0.10 -10.16
N ALA A 96 -6.54 0.68 -9.98
CA ALA A 96 -7.02 1.80 -10.78
C ALA A 96 -7.21 3.01 -9.87
N PRO A 97 -7.19 4.24 -10.41
CA PRO A 97 -7.40 5.44 -9.59
C PRO A 97 -8.66 5.30 -8.72
N GLY A 98 -8.49 5.53 -7.43
CA GLY A 98 -9.60 5.49 -6.48
C GLY A 98 -10.01 4.10 -6.04
N SER A 99 -9.36 3.04 -6.51
CA SER A 99 -9.71 1.67 -6.11
C SER A 99 -9.23 1.38 -4.69
N TYR A 100 -9.92 0.45 -4.04
CA TYR A 100 -9.57 -0.05 -2.71
C TYR A 100 -9.60 -1.57 -2.76
N THR A 101 -8.48 -2.22 -2.48
CA THR A 101 -8.35 -3.66 -2.58
C THR A 101 -7.71 -4.21 -1.33
N GLU A 102 -8.33 -5.24 -0.73
CA GLU A 102 -7.72 -5.98 0.36
C GLU A 102 -7.20 -7.29 -0.20
N VAL A 103 -5.92 -7.56 0.02
CA VAL A 103 -5.26 -8.79 -0.46
C VAL A 103 -5.21 -9.77 0.70
N GLU A 104 -6.04 -10.80 0.62
CA GLU A 104 -6.01 -11.85 1.62
C GLU A 104 -4.78 -12.71 1.42
N ILE A 105 -4.05 -12.96 2.52
CA ILE A 105 -2.87 -13.83 2.49
C ILE A 105 -3.27 -15.14 3.14
N PRO A 106 -3.28 -16.24 2.39
CA PRO A 106 -3.68 -17.53 2.94
C PRO A 106 -2.80 -17.94 4.10
N LYS A 107 -3.44 -18.51 5.12
CA LYS A 107 -2.71 -19.11 6.24
C LYS A 107 -2.45 -20.56 5.88
N ARG A 108 -1.30 -20.80 5.28
CA ARG A 108 -0.82 -22.14 4.96
C ARG A 108 -1.86 -23.04 4.30
#